data_22a5b8421263af648c8ad77cbd73c13f
#
_entry.id   22a5b8421263af648c8ad77cbd73c13f
#
_cell.length_a   1.000
_cell.length_b   1.000
_cell.length_c   1.000
_cell.angle_alpha   90.00
_cell.angle_beta   90.00
_cell.angle_gamma   90.00
#
_symmetry.space_group_name_H-M   'P 1'
#
loop_
_entity.id
_entity.type
_entity.pdbx_description
1 polymer ?
#
loop_
_entity_poly.entity_id
_entity_poly.type
_entity_poly.pdbx_seq_one_letter_code
_entity_poly.pdbx_strand_id
1 'polypeptide(L)'
;MLSGAFKTRLFHPMQKIGFAEALDSIVKSDPRYERDAYIFLRDALDFTTKQQKKVKGTSVRHVSGPELLEGLRQYALKEFGPMVMTVFDSWGIHSSGDIGNMVFNLIGAGIFGKTEKDSLEDFRNVYDFKEVFVKPFAPEKPAMTRARAELPAPKPAASRK
;
A
#
# COMPACT_ATOMS: atom_id res chain seq x y z
N MET A 1 -3.36 -41.17 -16.26
CA MET A 1 -3.70 -40.76 -14.89
C MET A 1 -2.72 -39.71 -14.46
N LEU A 2 -3.07 -38.47 -14.67
CA LEU A 2 -2.24 -37.33 -14.27
C LEU A 2 -2.87 -36.69 -13.05
N SER A 3 -2.56 -37.21 -11.87
CA SER A 3 -2.74 -36.48 -10.65
C SER A 3 -1.56 -35.49 -10.52
N GLY A 4 -1.59 -34.46 -11.37
CA GLY A 4 -0.75 -33.32 -11.17
C GLY A 4 -1.28 -32.57 -9.97
N ALA A 5 -0.75 -32.82 -8.80
CA ALA A 5 -0.88 -31.93 -7.69
C ALA A 5 -0.21 -30.62 -8.12
N PHE A 6 -0.98 -29.74 -8.74
CA PHE A 6 -0.63 -28.33 -8.85
C PHE A 6 -0.57 -27.79 -7.43
N LYS A 7 0.59 -27.92 -6.80
CA LYS A 7 0.93 -27.15 -5.63
C LYS A 7 0.98 -25.70 -6.08
N THR A 8 -0.15 -25.06 -6.04
CA THR A 8 -0.29 -23.63 -6.22
C THR A 8 0.51 -22.98 -5.11
N ARG A 9 1.74 -22.62 -5.40
CA ARG A 9 2.56 -21.77 -4.54
C ARG A 9 2.09 -20.35 -4.75
N LEU A 10 1.39 -19.86 -3.79
CA LEU A 10 0.72 -18.60 -3.83
C LEU A 10 1.63 -17.47 -3.40
N PHE A 11 1.52 -16.36 -4.10
CA PHE A 11 2.28 -15.14 -3.85
C PHE A 11 3.77 -15.41 -3.57
N HIS A 12 4.37 -16.28 -4.37
CA HIS A 12 5.80 -16.46 -4.37
C HIS A 12 6.33 -15.85 -5.66
N PRO A 13 7.28 -14.90 -5.59
CA PRO A 13 7.85 -14.35 -6.82
C PRO A 13 8.54 -15.46 -7.59
N MET A 14 7.95 -15.87 -8.70
CA MET A 14 8.56 -16.83 -9.59
C MET A 14 9.65 -16.15 -10.40
N GLN A 15 10.70 -16.89 -10.64
CA GLN A 15 11.97 -16.64 -11.34
C GLN A 15 12.09 -15.36 -12.16
N LYS A 16 13.19 -14.65 -11.99
CA LYS A 16 13.54 -13.35 -12.59
C LYS A 16 13.52 -13.30 -14.13
N ILE A 17 13.58 -14.45 -14.84
CA ILE A 17 13.74 -14.50 -16.30
C ILE A 17 12.44 -14.23 -17.06
N GLY A 18 11.28 -14.52 -16.50
CA GLY A 18 9.97 -14.27 -17.11
C GLY A 18 9.30 -12.97 -16.68
N PHE A 19 9.83 -12.30 -15.66
CA PHE A 19 9.16 -11.16 -15.03
C PHE A 19 9.12 -9.93 -15.93
N ALA A 20 10.24 -9.55 -16.54
CA ALA A 20 10.32 -8.38 -17.42
C ALA A 20 9.41 -8.54 -18.64
N GLU A 21 9.43 -9.70 -19.27
CA GLU A 21 8.58 -10.01 -20.44
C GLU A 21 7.10 -10.06 -20.07
N ALA A 22 6.78 -10.64 -18.92
CA ALA A 22 5.43 -10.66 -18.39
C ALA A 22 4.91 -9.25 -18.10
N LEU A 23 5.74 -8.36 -17.55
CA LEU A 23 5.38 -6.96 -17.34
C LEU A 23 5.09 -6.24 -18.64
N ASP A 24 5.88 -6.43 -19.68
CA ASP A 24 5.65 -5.81 -20.99
C ASP A 24 4.29 -6.25 -21.57
N SER A 25 3.94 -7.51 -21.42
CA SER A 25 2.65 -8.05 -21.82
C SER A 25 1.49 -7.49 -20.98
N ILE A 26 1.65 -7.40 -19.67
CA ILE A 26 0.64 -6.86 -18.76
C ILE A 26 0.37 -5.39 -19.08
N VAL A 27 1.40 -4.57 -19.22
CA VAL A 27 1.25 -3.12 -19.49
C VAL A 27 0.59 -2.87 -20.86
N LYS A 28 0.82 -3.73 -21.84
CA LYS A 28 0.12 -3.66 -23.14
C LYS A 28 -1.36 -3.98 -23.01
N SER A 29 -1.72 -4.99 -22.23
CA SER A 29 -3.11 -5.42 -22.07
C SER A 29 -3.91 -4.55 -21.09
N ASP A 30 -3.25 -4.01 -20.08
CA ASP A 30 -3.84 -3.12 -19.07
C ASP A 30 -2.90 -1.94 -18.79
N PRO A 31 -3.06 -0.82 -19.53
CA PRO A 31 -2.18 0.34 -19.44
C PRO A 31 -2.49 1.25 -18.24
N ARG A 32 -3.39 0.86 -17.34
CA ARG A 32 -3.77 1.69 -16.19
C ARG A 32 -2.62 1.93 -15.22
N TYR A 33 -1.69 0.99 -15.14
CA TYR A 33 -0.60 1.00 -14.16
C TYR A 33 0.76 0.96 -14.85
N GLU A 34 1.68 1.75 -14.33
CA GLU A 34 3.04 1.81 -14.82
C GLU A 34 3.83 0.54 -14.46
N ARG A 35 4.83 0.24 -15.27
CA ARG A 35 5.72 -0.91 -15.07
C ARG A 35 6.36 -0.91 -13.67
N ASP A 36 6.82 0.24 -13.21
CA ASP A 36 7.48 0.40 -11.91
C ASP A 36 6.55 0.07 -10.73
N ALA A 37 5.26 0.27 -10.89
CA ALA A 37 4.26 -0.12 -9.90
C ALA A 37 4.26 -1.63 -9.63
N TYR A 38 4.39 -2.44 -10.66
CA TYR A 38 4.48 -3.90 -10.52
C TYR A 38 5.80 -4.35 -9.88
N ILE A 39 6.90 -3.68 -10.19
CA ILE A 39 8.18 -3.93 -9.56
C ILE A 39 8.10 -3.63 -8.07
N PHE A 40 7.52 -2.50 -7.71
CA PHE A 40 7.24 -2.13 -6.32
C PHE A 40 6.36 -3.17 -5.61
N LEU A 41 5.30 -3.63 -6.26
CA LEU A 41 4.41 -4.64 -5.69
C LEU A 41 5.13 -5.96 -5.40
N ARG A 42 6.00 -6.40 -6.29
CA ARG A 42 6.85 -7.57 -6.07
C ARG A 42 7.76 -7.39 -4.85
N ASP A 43 8.40 -6.22 -4.75
CA ASP A 43 9.29 -5.92 -3.64
C ASP A 43 8.52 -5.80 -2.30
N ALA A 44 7.30 -5.26 -2.34
CA ALA A 44 6.41 -5.24 -1.19
C ALA A 44 5.98 -6.64 -0.74
N LEU A 45 5.76 -7.56 -1.66
CA LEU A 45 5.48 -8.95 -1.33
C LEU A 45 6.69 -9.62 -0.66
N ASP A 46 7.88 -9.40 -1.18
CA ASP A 46 9.11 -9.93 -0.57
C ASP A 46 9.33 -9.37 0.85
N PHE A 47 9.12 -8.08 1.02
CA PHE A 47 9.15 -7.43 2.33
C PHE A 47 8.14 -8.06 3.30
N THR A 48 6.90 -8.24 2.87
CA THR A 48 5.83 -8.84 3.69
C THR A 48 6.18 -10.26 4.09
N THR A 49 6.70 -11.05 3.17
CA THR A 49 7.13 -12.42 3.43
C THR A 49 8.24 -12.48 4.47
N LYS A 50 9.22 -11.60 4.36
CA LYS A 50 10.33 -11.50 5.34
C LYS A 50 9.84 -11.08 6.72
N GLN A 51 8.89 -10.14 6.79
CA GLN A 51 8.30 -9.71 8.05
C GLN A 51 7.53 -10.85 8.73
N GLN A 52 6.75 -11.60 7.98
CA GLN A 52 6.02 -12.74 8.53
C GLN A 52 6.93 -13.86 9.04
N LYS A 53 8.04 -14.11 8.36
CA LYS A 53 9.07 -15.07 8.83
C LYS A 53 9.65 -14.66 10.19
N LYS A 54 9.92 -13.37 10.40
CA LYS A 54 10.42 -12.86 11.68
C LYS A 54 9.42 -13.05 12.81
N VAL A 55 8.14 -12.85 12.54
CA VAL A 55 7.09 -12.93 13.57
C VAL A 55 6.68 -14.37 13.87
N LYS A 56 6.53 -15.21 12.84
CA LYS A 56 6.00 -16.57 12.97
C LYS A 56 7.06 -17.65 13.14
N GLY A 57 8.34 -17.33 12.92
CA GLY A 57 9.47 -18.26 13.11
C GLY A 57 9.51 -19.49 12.18
N THR A 58 8.57 -19.60 11.25
CA THR A 58 8.44 -20.69 10.28
C THR A 58 8.38 -20.18 8.87
N SER A 59 8.66 -21.04 7.88
CA SER A 59 8.52 -20.66 6.48
C SER A 59 7.06 -20.29 6.19
N VAL A 60 6.86 -19.05 5.81
CA VAL A 60 5.53 -18.54 5.41
C VAL A 60 5.18 -19.21 4.07
N ARG A 61 4.08 -19.95 4.06
CA ARG A 61 3.63 -20.65 2.86
C ARG A 61 2.78 -19.77 1.95
N HIS A 62 2.14 -18.75 2.52
CA HIS A 62 1.18 -17.92 1.82
C HIS A 62 0.99 -16.58 2.53
N VAL A 63 0.86 -15.52 1.71
CA VAL A 63 0.49 -14.16 2.15
C VAL A 63 -0.90 -13.89 1.60
N SER A 64 -1.85 -13.62 2.47
CA SER A 64 -3.22 -13.24 2.06
C SER A 64 -3.28 -11.82 1.49
N GLY A 65 -4.36 -11.49 0.80
CA GLY A 65 -4.59 -10.14 0.28
C GLY A 65 -4.47 -9.05 1.34
N PRO A 66 -5.19 -9.16 2.47
CA PRO A 66 -5.07 -8.19 3.57
C PRO A 66 -3.66 -8.11 4.18
N GLU A 67 -2.97 -9.23 4.33
CA GLU A 67 -1.58 -9.26 4.82
C GLU A 67 -0.62 -8.57 3.84
N LEU A 68 -0.81 -8.78 2.53
CA LEU A 68 -0.03 -8.09 1.50
C LEU A 68 -0.28 -6.58 1.54
N LEU A 69 -1.53 -6.14 1.67
CA LEU A 69 -1.88 -4.73 1.76
C LEU A 69 -1.26 -4.05 2.97
N GLU A 70 -1.25 -4.71 4.12
CA GLU A 70 -0.59 -4.18 5.31
C GLU A 70 0.94 -4.11 5.13
N GLY A 71 1.54 -5.14 4.60
CA GLY A 71 2.98 -5.14 4.29
C GLY A 71 3.34 -4.09 3.24
N LEU A 72 2.50 -3.91 2.22
CA LEU A 72 2.68 -2.87 1.21
C LEU A 72 2.59 -1.46 1.82
N ARG A 73 1.66 -1.24 2.73
CA ARG A 73 1.54 0.03 3.46
C ARG A 73 2.82 0.35 4.20
N GLN A 74 3.35 -0.59 4.96
CA GLN A 74 4.59 -0.42 5.71
C GLN A 74 5.79 -0.18 4.78
N TYR A 75 5.86 -0.95 3.71
CA TYR A 75 6.94 -0.83 2.73
C TYR A 75 6.90 0.51 1.99
N ALA A 76 5.72 0.96 1.56
CA ALA A 76 5.55 2.25 0.92
C ALA A 76 5.96 3.41 1.82
N LEU A 77 5.55 3.40 3.08
CA LEU A 77 5.93 4.42 4.07
C LEU A 77 7.45 4.43 4.32
N LYS A 78 8.06 3.24 4.36
CA LYS A 78 9.51 3.11 4.53
C LYS A 78 10.29 3.67 3.34
N GLU A 79 9.86 3.36 2.12
CA GLU A 79 10.58 3.73 0.89
C GLU A 79 10.31 5.19 0.48
N PHE A 80 9.09 5.67 0.62
CA PHE A 80 8.68 6.96 0.08
C PHE A 80 8.27 7.98 1.14
N GLY A 81 8.02 7.56 2.38
CA GLY A 81 7.60 8.46 3.45
C GLY A 81 6.40 9.31 3.04
N PRO A 82 6.47 10.64 3.18
CA PRO A 82 5.36 11.54 2.81
C PRO A 82 5.11 11.60 1.30
N MET A 83 5.95 11.02 0.46
CA MET A 83 5.84 11.05 -1.00
C MET A 83 5.02 9.89 -1.58
N VAL A 84 4.49 8.98 -0.76
CA VAL A 84 3.74 7.80 -1.23
C VAL A 84 2.65 8.17 -2.21
N MET A 85 1.82 9.15 -1.88
CA MET A 85 0.69 9.54 -2.74
C MET A 85 1.17 10.07 -4.09
N THR A 86 2.21 10.87 -4.12
CA THR A 86 2.79 11.41 -5.36
C THR A 86 3.31 10.27 -6.25
N VAL A 87 4.01 9.31 -5.67
CA VAL A 87 4.53 8.14 -6.41
C VAL A 87 3.39 7.27 -6.92
N PHE A 88 2.42 6.96 -6.06
CA PHE A 88 1.28 6.13 -6.44
C PHE A 88 0.43 6.77 -7.53
N ASP A 89 0.18 8.08 -7.44
CA ASP A 89 -0.53 8.82 -8.49
C ASP A 89 0.20 8.75 -9.82
N SER A 90 1.52 8.88 -9.82
CA SER A 90 2.33 8.74 -11.03
C SER A 90 2.26 7.34 -11.65
N TRP A 91 1.98 6.32 -10.85
CA TRP A 91 1.83 4.93 -11.28
C TRP A 91 0.41 4.52 -11.63
N GLY A 92 -0.56 5.39 -11.40
CA GLY A 92 -1.99 5.10 -11.63
C GLY A 92 -2.67 4.37 -10.48
N ILE A 93 -2.05 4.31 -9.29
CA ILE A 93 -2.60 3.66 -8.11
C ILE A 93 -3.33 4.69 -7.24
N HIS A 94 -4.65 4.54 -7.12
CA HIS A 94 -5.51 5.49 -6.38
C HIS A 94 -6.24 4.87 -5.21
N SER A 95 -6.28 3.54 -5.14
CA SER A 95 -7.00 2.81 -4.09
C SER A 95 -6.39 1.43 -3.83
N SER A 96 -6.79 0.80 -2.72
CA SER A 96 -6.41 -0.59 -2.45
C SER A 96 -6.97 -1.56 -3.51
N GLY A 97 -8.10 -1.23 -4.12
CA GLY A 97 -8.65 -1.98 -5.25
C GLY A 97 -7.73 -2.01 -6.47
N ASP A 98 -7.02 -0.92 -6.75
CA ASP A 98 -6.02 -0.88 -7.82
C ASP A 98 -4.86 -1.84 -7.56
N ILE A 99 -4.42 -1.95 -6.32
CA ILE A 99 -3.41 -2.93 -5.91
C ILE A 99 -3.92 -4.35 -6.18
N GLY A 100 -5.18 -4.61 -5.86
CA GLY A 100 -5.83 -5.88 -6.19
C GLY A 100 -5.85 -6.18 -7.68
N ASN A 101 -6.18 -5.20 -8.52
CA ASN A 101 -6.13 -5.34 -9.98
C ASN A 101 -4.73 -5.72 -10.47
N MET A 102 -3.71 -5.09 -9.94
CA MET A 102 -2.31 -5.39 -10.27
C MET A 102 -1.91 -6.80 -9.82
N VAL A 103 -2.29 -7.21 -8.62
CA VAL A 103 -2.05 -8.57 -8.12
C VAL A 103 -2.68 -9.60 -9.05
N PHE A 104 -3.92 -9.41 -9.45
CA PHE A 104 -4.62 -10.33 -10.36
C PHE A 104 -4.06 -10.32 -11.78
N ASN A 105 -3.54 -9.19 -12.26
CA ASN A 105 -2.79 -9.14 -13.50
C ASN A 105 -1.53 -10.02 -13.45
N LEU A 106 -0.80 -9.98 -12.33
CA LEU A 106 0.38 -10.83 -12.12
C LEU A 106 0.01 -12.31 -11.95
N ILE A 107 -1.13 -12.61 -11.34
CA ILE A 107 -1.67 -13.97 -11.26
C ILE A 107 -2.01 -14.49 -12.66
N GLY A 108 -2.69 -13.70 -13.46
CA GLY A 108 -3.04 -14.05 -14.84
C GLY A 108 -1.83 -14.30 -15.73
N ALA A 109 -0.73 -13.61 -15.48
CA ALA A 109 0.54 -13.81 -16.18
C ALA A 109 1.40 -14.95 -15.63
N GLY A 110 0.94 -15.65 -14.59
CA GLY A 110 1.67 -16.75 -13.96
C GLY A 110 2.84 -16.33 -13.07
N ILE A 111 2.98 -15.04 -12.78
CA ILE A 111 4.05 -14.49 -11.90
C ILE A 111 3.69 -14.72 -10.43
N PHE A 112 2.45 -14.45 -10.06
CA PHE A 112 1.90 -14.73 -8.74
C PHE A 112 0.95 -15.92 -8.82
N GLY A 113 0.86 -16.69 -7.74
CA GLY A 113 -0.16 -17.70 -7.56
C GLY A 113 -1.31 -17.21 -6.68
N LYS A 114 -2.43 -17.93 -6.71
CA LYS A 114 -3.54 -17.67 -5.79
C LYS A 114 -4.11 -18.97 -5.21
N THR A 115 -4.74 -18.89 -4.02
CA THR A 115 -5.60 -19.97 -3.52
C THR A 115 -7.05 -19.74 -3.92
N GLU A 116 -7.88 -20.76 -3.72
CA GLU A 116 -9.34 -20.66 -3.87
C GLU A 116 -9.96 -19.61 -2.93
N LYS A 117 -9.27 -19.27 -1.83
CA LYS A 117 -9.70 -18.27 -0.85
C LYS A 117 -9.38 -16.84 -1.26
N ASP A 118 -8.46 -16.64 -2.21
CA ASP A 118 -8.04 -15.31 -2.64
C ASP A 118 -9.04 -14.74 -3.66
N SER A 119 -9.52 -13.56 -3.39
CA SER A 119 -10.53 -12.86 -4.18
C SER A 119 -10.12 -11.41 -4.40
N LEU A 120 -10.57 -10.83 -5.51
CA LEU A 120 -10.39 -9.41 -5.80
C LEU A 120 -11.09 -8.53 -4.73
N GLU A 121 -12.17 -9.04 -4.13
CA GLU A 121 -12.89 -8.37 -3.05
C GLU A 121 -12.03 -8.15 -1.80
N ASP A 122 -11.03 -9.00 -1.55
CA ASP A 122 -10.10 -8.88 -0.43
C ASP A 122 -9.27 -7.60 -0.47
N PHE A 123 -9.20 -6.95 -1.63
CA PHE A 123 -8.47 -5.71 -1.85
C PHE A 123 -9.37 -4.47 -1.90
N ARG A 124 -10.68 -4.63 -1.93
CA ARG A 124 -11.61 -3.50 -2.01
C ARG A 124 -11.77 -2.83 -0.65
N ASN A 125 -11.63 -1.51 -0.63
CA ASN A 125 -11.91 -0.67 0.54
C ASN A 125 -11.26 -1.14 1.84
N VAL A 126 -10.05 -1.72 1.75
CA VAL A 126 -9.32 -2.20 2.94
C VAL A 126 -8.85 -1.04 3.79
N TYR A 127 -8.33 0.01 3.16
CA TYR A 127 -7.99 1.26 3.82
C TYR A 127 -8.06 2.44 2.84
N ASP A 128 -8.25 3.62 3.39
CA ASP A 128 -8.18 4.87 2.64
C ASP A 128 -6.73 5.35 2.58
N PHE A 129 -6.24 5.70 1.39
CA PHE A 129 -4.85 6.13 1.20
C PHE A 129 -4.52 7.42 1.94
N LYS A 130 -5.47 8.35 2.06
CA LYS A 130 -5.27 9.59 2.82
C LYS A 130 -5.10 9.30 4.30
N GLU A 131 -5.86 8.34 4.84
CA GLU A 131 -5.76 7.94 6.24
C GLU A 131 -4.39 7.34 6.55
N VAL A 132 -3.89 6.45 5.70
CA VAL A 132 -2.69 5.67 5.98
C VAL A 132 -1.40 6.29 5.48
N PHE A 133 -1.46 7.15 4.44
CA PHE A 133 -0.26 7.73 3.80
C PHE A 133 -0.13 9.23 3.97
N VAL A 134 -1.18 9.96 4.29
CA VAL A 134 -1.15 11.42 4.46
C VAL A 134 -1.26 11.81 5.92
N LYS A 135 -2.23 11.29 6.65
CA LYS A 135 -2.44 11.63 8.06
C LYS A 135 -1.21 11.43 8.96
N PRO A 136 -0.40 10.37 8.82
CA PRO A 136 0.78 10.19 9.66
C PRO A 136 1.79 11.34 9.57
N PHE A 137 1.78 12.10 8.48
CA PHE A 137 2.67 13.23 8.22
C PHE A 137 1.97 14.60 8.36
N ALA A 138 0.67 14.62 8.67
CA ALA A 138 -0.03 15.88 8.89
C ALA A 138 0.54 16.57 10.14
N PRO A 139 0.84 17.88 10.08
CA PRO A 139 1.25 18.62 11.26
C PRO A 139 0.16 18.51 12.33
N GLU A 140 0.55 18.19 13.56
CA GLU A 140 -0.35 18.32 14.69
C GLU A 140 -0.84 19.77 14.69
N LYS A 141 -2.15 19.97 14.65
CA LYS A 141 -2.71 21.30 14.86
C LYS A 141 -2.14 21.78 16.20
N PRO A 142 -1.41 22.90 16.24
CA PRO A 142 -0.98 23.43 17.51
C PRO A 142 -2.24 23.51 18.36
N ALA A 143 -2.19 22.92 19.56
CA ALA A 143 -3.26 23.12 20.53
C ALA A 143 -3.50 24.63 20.55
N MET A 144 -4.65 25.08 20.06
CA MET A 144 -5.02 26.47 20.20
C MET A 144 -5.03 26.74 21.69
N THR A 145 -3.91 27.26 22.15
CA THR A 145 -3.82 27.75 23.50
C THR A 145 -4.96 28.73 23.61
N ARG A 146 -5.97 28.39 24.38
CA ARG A 146 -7.00 29.31 24.88
C ARG A 146 -6.34 30.37 25.77
N ALA A 147 -5.36 31.05 25.27
CA ALA A 147 -4.62 32.10 25.92
C ALA A 147 -4.66 33.38 25.06
N ARG A 148 -5.84 33.63 24.55
CA ARG A 148 -6.22 35.03 24.23
C ARG A 148 -7.51 35.33 24.99
N ALA A 149 -7.48 35.00 26.28
CA ALA A 149 -8.43 35.53 27.21
C ALA A 149 -7.96 36.93 27.59
N GLU A 150 -8.74 37.89 27.13
CA GLU A 150 -8.96 39.18 27.83
C GLU A 150 -7.73 40.00 28.19
N LEU A 151 -7.28 40.82 27.26
CA LEU A 151 -6.72 42.10 27.64
C LEU A 151 -7.86 42.87 28.31
N PRO A 152 -7.75 43.28 29.59
CA PRO A 152 -8.74 44.13 30.20
C PRO A 152 -8.83 45.44 29.40
N ALA A 153 -10.05 45.86 29.11
CA ALA A 153 -10.29 47.12 28.43
C ALA A 153 -9.61 48.30 29.16
N PRO A 154 -8.99 49.24 28.47
CA PRO A 154 -8.40 50.39 29.10
C PRO A 154 -9.49 51.17 29.84
N LYS A 155 -9.27 51.49 31.10
CA LYS A 155 -10.16 52.35 31.90
C LYS A 155 -10.23 53.71 31.23
N PRO A 156 -11.44 54.29 31.11
CA PRO A 156 -11.55 55.67 30.62
C PRO A 156 -10.81 56.64 31.56
N ALA A 157 -10.01 57.49 30.96
CA ALA A 157 -9.33 58.52 31.71
C ALA A 157 -10.36 59.43 32.41
N ALA A 158 -10.21 59.56 33.74
CA ALA A 158 -11.01 60.51 34.50
C ALA A 158 -10.71 61.93 34.01
N SER A 159 -11.74 62.59 33.51
CA SER A 159 -11.62 64.05 33.20
C SER A 159 -11.44 64.84 34.49
N ARG A 160 -10.30 65.48 34.64
CA ARG A 160 -10.13 66.52 35.64
C ARG A 160 -10.73 67.81 35.12
N LYS A 161 -11.65 68.35 35.94
CA LYS A 161 -12.04 69.77 35.84
C LYS A 161 -10.88 70.65 36.24
#